data_01ba2255eaa064811dacd8f9b7b716c8
#
_entry.id   01ba2255eaa064811dacd8f9b7b716c8
#
_cell.length_a   1.000
_cell.length_b   1.000
_cell.length_c   1.000
_cell.angle_alpha   90.00
_cell.angle_beta   90.00
_cell.angle_gamma   90.00
#
_symmetry.space_group_name_H-M   'P 1'
#
loop_
_entity.id
_entity.type
_entity.pdbx_description
1 polymer ?
#
loop_
_entity_poly.entity_id
_entity_poly.type
_entity_poly.pdbx_seq_one_letter_code
_entity_poly.pdbx_strand_id
1 'polypeptide(L)'
;MLDYTKEELLSLIENTPERFNEWKMDSDDVDLSEVDFSNMVIREVDFSDVDLNSSSFSDCNLTLVNFYGADLTAVDFTRAVVTECDFSESVLTGADCSYAEMTYCNFTDCDMAGTVLSETNLTSSDLSAAENLSSARYDSDTIWPDDDMMPNEFDTACRDDLSSLKDDEDVMVEDY
;
A
#
# COMPACT_ATOMS: atom_id res chain seq x y z
N MET A 1 -1.26 -19.21 25.00
CA MET A 1 -0.89 -18.47 23.79
C MET A 1 0.60 -18.13 23.95
N LEU A 2 1.43 -18.28 22.92
CA LEU A 2 2.83 -17.83 22.96
C LEU A 2 2.81 -16.34 22.68
N ASP A 3 3.30 -15.54 23.61
CA ASP A 3 3.46 -14.09 23.43
C ASP A 3 4.77 -13.86 22.66
N TYR A 4 4.66 -13.49 21.38
CA TYR A 4 5.82 -13.10 20.56
C TYR A 4 6.06 -11.59 20.65
N THR A 5 7.31 -11.21 20.63
CA THR A 5 7.73 -9.81 20.38
C THR A 5 7.58 -9.46 18.89
N LYS A 6 7.52 -8.17 18.55
CA LYS A 6 7.51 -7.74 17.13
C LYS A 6 8.71 -8.31 16.34
N GLU A 7 9.89 -8.40 16.94
CA GLU A 7 11.09 -8.99 16.32
C GLU A 7 10.95 -10.50 16.05
N GLU A 8 10.34 -11.23 16.97
CA GLU A 8 10.07 -12.66 16.79
C GLU A 8 9.01 -12.89 15.71
N LEU A 9 7.97 -12.03 15.64
CA LEU A 9 6.97 -12.07 14.58
C LEU A 9 7.58 -11.77 13.21
N LEU A 10 8.47 -10.77 13.10
CA LEU A 10 9.22 -10.49 11.88
C LEU A 10 10.00 -11.72 11.41
N SER A 11 10.67 -12.40 12.34
CA SER A 11 11.42 -13.63 12.02
C SER A 11 10.51 -14.78 11.56
N LEU A 12 9.29 -14.88 12.08
CA LEU A 12 8.30 -15.86 11.60
C LEU A 12 7.82 -15.51 10.19
N ILE A 13 7.46 -14.24 9.95
CA ILE A 13 7.00 -13.73 8.64
C ILE A 13 8.05 -14.01 7.56
N GLU A 14 9.33 -13.75 7.85
CA GLU A 14 10.42 -13.93 6.90
C GLU A 14 10.75 -15.42 6.62
N ASN A 15 10.75 -16.24 7.65
CA ASN A 15 11.35 -17.58 7.56
C ASN A 15 10.34 -18.72 7.61
N THR A 16 9.16 -18.51 8.19
CA THR A 16 8.13 -19.55 8.41
C THR A 16 6.74 -18.92 8.41
N PRO A 17 6.27 -18.36 7.28
CA PRO A 17 4.99 -17.64 7.20
C PRO A 17 3.80 -18.51 7.66
N GLU A 18 3.84 -19.81 7.44
CA GLU A 18 2.78 -20.72 7.88
C GLU A 18 2.63 -20.71 9.42
N ARG A 19 3.74 -20.61 10.14
CA ARG A 19 3.71 -20.53 11.61
C ARG A 19 3.22 -19.20 12.12
N PHE A 20 3.49 -18.12 11.40
CA PHE A 20 2.88 -16.81 11.67
C PHE A 20 1.37 -16.89 11.48
N ASN A 21 0.93 -17.42 10.34
CA ASN A 21 -0.49 -17.55 10.02
C ASN A 21 -1.23 -18.43 11.04
N GLU A 22 -0.65 -19.59 11.44
CA GLU A 22 -1.21 -20.45 12.49
C GLU A 22 -1.34 -19.71 13.83
N TRP A 23 -0.31 -18.96 14.23
CA TRP A 23 -0.35 -18.20 15.48
C TRP A 23 -1.37 -17.06 15.41
N LYS A 24 -1.44 -16.37 14.29
CA LYS A 24 -2.36 -15.25 14.06
C LYS A 24 -3.82 -15.67 14.16
N MET A 25 -4.19 -16.86 13.67
CA MET A 25 -5.56 -17.40 13.74
C MET A 25 -6.14 -17.44 15.16
N ASP A 26 -5.29 -17.60 16.18
CA ASP A 26 -5.68 -17.67 17.60
C ASP A 26 -5.38 -16.32 18.33
N SER A 27 -5.01 -15.28 17.61
CA SER A 27 -4.60 -13.99 18.18
C SER A 27 -5.58 -12.89 17.75
N ASP A 28 -6.15 -12.21 18.73
CA ASP A 28 -6.95 -11.01 18.52
C ASP A 28 -6.03 -9.76 18.62
N ASP A 29 -6.37 -8.69 17.92
CA ASP A 29 -5.73 -7.39 18.02
C ASP A 29 -4.18 -7.43 17.80
N VAL A 30 -3.73 -8.01 16.70
CA VAL A 30 -2.30 -8.07 16.36
C VAL A 30 -1.80 -6.68 15.96
N ASP A 31 -0.90 -6.10 16.78
CA ASP A 31 -0.27 -4.80 16.55
C ASP A 31 1.13 -4.97 15.97
N LEU A 32 1.28 -4.64 14.68
CA LEU A 32 2.53 -4.52 13.94
C LEU A 32 2.75 -3.08 13.43
N SER A 33 2.11 -2.09 14.09
CA SER A 33 2.29 -0.68 13.77
C SER A 33 3.75 -0.25 13.91
N GLU A 34 4.19 0.69 13.07
CA GLU A 34 5.54 1.25 13.06
C GLU A 34 6.66 0.20 12.83
N VAL A 35 6.33 -1.00 12.32
CA VAL A 35 7.33 -2.04 12.03
C VAL A 35 7.97 -1.80 10.68
N ASP A 36 9.28 -1.97 10.60
CA ASP A 36 10.06 -1.89 9.37
C ASP A 36 10.21 -3.29 8.73
N PHE A 37 9.47 -3.51 7.62
CA PHE A 37 9.56 -4.70 6.77
C PHE A 37 10.39 -4.42 5.50
N SER A 38 10.99 -3.25 5.35
CA SER A 38 11.59 -2.83 4.10
C SER A 38 12.61 -3.84 3.55
N ASN A 39 12.64 -3.97 2.21
CA ASN A 39 13.48 -4.90 1.48
C ASN A 39 13.18 -6.41 1.71
N MET A 40 12.10 -6.77 2.42
CA MET A 40 11.75 -8.17 2.66
C MET A 40 11.05 -8.79 1.43
N VAL A 41 11.18 -10.12 1.34
CA VAL A 41 10.37 -10.95 0.42
C VAL A 41 9.33 -11.67 1.27
N ILE A 42 8.07 -11.28 1.15
CA ILE A 42 6.97 -11.79 1.97
C ILE A 42 5.97 -12.50 1.05
N ARG A 43 5.67 -13.75 1.35
CA ARG A 43 4.77 -14.57 0.54
C ARG A 43 3.76 -15.30 1.39
N GLU A 44 2.51 -15.34 0.92
CA GLU A 44 1.44 -16.14 1.53
C GLU A 44 1.24 -15.84 3.03
N VAL A 45 1.51 -14.60 3.46
CA VAL A 45 1.30 -14.14 4.84
C VAL A 45 -0.10 -13.58 5.00
N ASP A 46 -0.74 -13.92 6.10
CA ASP A 46 -2.05 -13.41 6.48
C ASP A 46 -1.92 -12.25 7.48
N PHE A 47 -2.04 -11.01 6.96
CA PHE A 47 -2.14 -9.79 7.75
C PHE A 47 -3.58 -9.29 7.88
N SER A 48 -4.59 -10.14 7.65
CA SER A 48 -5.98 -9.69 7.78
C SER A 48 -6.28 -9.15 9.17
N ASP A 49 -7.00 -8.04 9.26
CA ASP A 49 -7.38 -7.36 10.51
C ASP A 49 -6.18 -6.97 11.41
N VAL A 50 -4.97 -6.86 10.88
CA VAL A 50 -3.76 -6.47 11.62
C VAL A 50 -3.60 -4.95 11.61
N ASP A 51 -3.20 -4.37 12.74
CA ASP A 51 -2.75 -2.99 12.79
C ASP A 51 -1.30 -2.89 12.25
N LEU A 52 -1.17 -2.28 11.07
CA LEU A 52 0.08 -2.01 10.36
C LEU A 52 0.32 -0.50 10.20
N ASN A 53 -0.40 0.33 10.95
CA ASN A 53 -0.31 1.78 10.84
C ASN A 53 1.16 2.26 10.89
N SER A 54 1.51 3.14 9.96
CA SER A 54 2.86 3.74 9.87
C SER A 54 4.01 2.73 9.73
N SER A 55 3.74 1.49 9.33
CA SER A 55 4.79 0.51 9.03
C SER A 55 5.41 0.78 7.65
N SER A 56 6.57 0.18 7.38
CA SER A 56 7.25 0.31 6.08
C SER A 56 7.35 -1.03 5.36
N PHE A 57 6.84 -1.08 4.13
CA PHE A 57 7.05 -2.15 3.15
C PHE A 57 7.85 -1.63 1.94
N SER A 58 8.62 -0.56 2.11
CA SER A 58 9.39 0.01 1.01
C SER A 58 10.38 -0.99 0.43
N ASP A 59 10.50 -1.01 -0.91
CA ASP A 59 11.36 -1.95 -1.65
C ASP A 59 11.07 -3.45 -1.38
N CYS A 60 9.90 -3.79 -0.81
CA CYS A 60 9.49 -5.19 -0.57
C CYS A 60 9.07 -5.90 -1.86
N ASN A 61 9.12 -7.23 -1.82
CA ASN A 61 8.43 -8.08 -2.79
C ASN A 61 7.35 -8.88 -2.06
N LEU A 62 6.10 -8.50 -2.28
CA LEU A 62 4.91 -9.09 -1.66
C LEU A 62 4.14 -9.92 -2.69
N THR A 63 3.85 -11.17 -2.38
CA THR A 63 3.09 -12.05 -3.28
C THR A 63 2.07 -12.87 -2.50
N LEU A 64 0.80 -12.84 -2.93
CA LEU A 64 -0.28 -13.60 -2.29
C LEU A 64 -0.43 -13.25 -0.79
N VAL A 65 -0.19 -12.00 -0.43
CA VAL A 65 -0.36 -11.51 0.95
C VAL A 65 -1.80 -11.06 1.14
N ASN A 66 -2.39 -11.44 2.26
CA ASN A 66 -3.74 -11.05 2.64
C ASN A 66 -3.69 -9.84 3.61
N PHE A 67 -4.18 -8.68 3.16
CA PHE A 67 -4.36 -7.45 3.96
C PHE A 67 -5.85 -7.13 4.20
N TYR A 68 -6.75 -8.12 4.05
CA TYR A 68 -8.18 -7.92 4.27
C TYR A 68 -8.44 -7.22 5.61
N GLY A 69 -9.17 -6.10 5.60
CA GLY A 69 -9.53 -5.36 6.81
C GLY A 69 -8.36 -4.76 7.61
N ALA A 70 -7.12 -4.84 7.13
CA ALA A 70 -5.95 -4.32 7.83
C ALA A 70 -5.96 -2.78 7.92
N ASP A 71 -5.44 -2.23 9.01
CA ASP A 71 -5.14 -0.81 9.11
C ASP A 71 -3.74 -0.53 8.51
N LEU A 72 -3.72 0.02 7.29
CA LEU A 72 -2.54 0.41 6.54
C LEU A 72 -2.41 1.95 6.47
N THR A 73 -3.00 2.67 7.43
CA THR A 73 -2.92 4.13 7.49
C THR A 73 -1.47 4.60 7.53
N ALA A 74 -1.12 5.53 6.63
CA ALA A 74 0.22 6.11 6.50
C ALA A 74 1.35 5.07 6.31
N VAL A 75 1.05 3.90 5.77
CA VAL A 75 2.05 2.89 5.42
C VAL A 75 2.91 3.37 4.25
N ASP A 76 4.18 2.99 4.24
CA ASP A 76 5.13 3.22 3.15
C ASP A 76 5.27 1.96 2.27
N PHE A 77 4.71 1.99 1.06
CA PHE A 77 4.90 0.98 0.00
C PHE A 77 5.80 1.48 -1.13
N THR A 78 6.56 2.55 -0.94
CA THR A 78 7.38 3.12 -2.01
C THR A 78 8.29 2.07 -2.65
N ARG A 79 8.25 1.98 -3.99
CA ARG A 79 9.02 1.02 -4.81
C ARG A 79 8.76 -0.46 -4.50
N ALA A 80 7.70 -0.79 -3.75
CA ALA A 80 7.34 -2.19 -3.50
C ALA A 80 6.83 -2.86 -4.79
N VAL A 81 7.11 -4.16 -4.91
CA VAL A 81 6.51 -5.03 -5.91
C VAL A 81 5.45 -5.89 -5.21
N VAL A 82 4.19 -5.62 -5.51
CA VAL A 82 3.02 -6.20 -4.84
C VAL A 82 2.18 -6.92 -5.89
N THR A 83 2.08 -8.23 -5.79
CA THR A 83 1.42 -9.04 -6.81
C THR A 83 0.41 -10.00 -6.18
N GLU A 84 -0.81 -10.04 -6.73
CA GLU A 84 -1.88 -10.95 -6.30
C GLU A 84 -2.19 -10.82 -4.79
N CYS A 85 -2.14 -9.60 -4.24
CA CYS A 85 -2.44 -9.32 -2.83
C CYS A 85 -3.90 -8.85 -2.67
N ASP A 86 -4.48 -9.15 -1.50
CA ASP A 86 -5.84 -8.76 -1.16
C ASP A 86 -5.83 -7.60 -0.16
N PHE A 87 -6.28 -6.41 -0.60
CA PHE A 87 -6.46 -5.19 0.19
C PHE A 87 -7.94 -4.89 0.43
N SER A 88 -8.85 -5.84 0.18
CA SER A 88 -10.27 -5.57 0.36
C SER A 88 -10.61 -5.19 1.81
N GLU A 89 -11.51 -4.24 1.97
CA GLU A 89 -11.93 -3.65 3.26
C GLU A 89 -10.79 -3.04 4.10
N SER A 90 -9.56 -2.93 3.57
CA SER A 90 -8.43 -2.30 4.28
C SER A 90 -8.48 -0.77 4.26
N VAL A 91 -7.71 -0.12 5.14
CA VAL A 91 -7.60 1.33 5.21
C VAL A 91 -6.21 1.76 4.75
N LEU A 92 -6.11 2.35 3.55
CA LEU A 92 -4.89 2.91 2.95
C LEU A 92 -4.81 4.44 3.10
N THR A 93 -5.56 5.03 4.03
CA THR A 93 -5.59 6.48 4.20
C THR A 93 -4.19 7.06 4.38
N GLY A 94 -3.78 7.93 3.44
CA GLY A 94 -2.48 8.60 3.46
C GLY A 94 -1.27 7.69 3.24
N ALA A 95 -1.46 6.44 2.80
CA ALA A 95 -0.36 5.54 2.44
C ALA A 95 0.43 6.09 1.23
N ASP A 96 1.73 5.84 1.18
CA ASP A 96 2.59 6.20 0.06
C ASP A 96 2.91 4.95 -0.79
N CYS A 97 2.30 4.88 -1.97
CA CYS A 97 2.53 3.81 -2.95
C CYS A 97 3.37 4.30 -4.15
N SER A 98 4.06 5.44 -4.02
CA SER A 98 4.82 6.01 -5.12
C SER A 98 5.86 5.03 -5.68
N TYR A 99 5.92 4.93 -7.01
CA TYR A 99 6.81 4.02 -7.74
C TYR A 99 6.55 2.52 -7.49
N ALA A 100 5.46 2.15 -6.85
CA ALA A 100 5.15 0.75 -6.57
C ALA A 100 4.56 0.04 -7.81
N GLU A 101 4.83 -1.25 -7.92
CA GLU A 101 4.14 -2.15 -8.86
C GLU A 101 3.08 -2.93 -8.07
N MET A 102 1.83 -2.49 -8.11
CA MET A 102 0.69 -3.13 -7.41
C MET A 102 -0.23 -3.78 -8.44
N THR A 103 0.14 -4.97 -8.90
CA THR A 103 -0.54 -5.63 -10.01
C THR A 103 -1.37 -6.83 -9.55
N TYR A 104 -2.52 -7.06 -10.21
CA TYR A 104 -3.44 -8.15 -9.88
C TYR A 104 -3.94 -8.12 -8.43
N CYS A 105 -3.98 -6.94 -7.81
CA CYS A 105 -4.44 -6.74 -6.44
C CYS A 105 -5.95 -6.46 -6.39
N ASN A 106 -6.57 -6.80 -5.26
CA ASN A 106 -7.97 -6.53 -4.99
C ASN A 106 -8.09 -5.36 -4.00
N PHE A 107 -8.71 -4.24 -4.42
CA PHE A 107 -8.98 -3.06 -3.59
C PHE A 107 -10.48 -2.84 -3.34
N THR A 108 -11.29 -3.89 -3.44
CA THR A 108 -12.75 -3.81 -3.18
C THR A 108 -13.00 -3.26 -1.77
N ASP A 109 -13.82 -2.20 -1.67
CA ASP A 109 -14.17 -1.54 -0.40
C ASP A 109 -12.96 -1.03 0.42
N CYS A 110 -11.79 -0.88 -0.21
CA CYS A 110 -10.59 -0.30 0.39
C CYS A 110 -10.71 1.23 0.47
N ASP A 111 -10.43 1.82 1.63
CA ASP A 111 -10.38 3.28 1.80
C ASP A 111 -9.03 3.85 1.34
N MET A 112 -9.03 4.55 0.20
CA MET A 112 -7.83 5.14 -0.41
C MET A 112 -7.75 6.66 -0.20
N ALA A 113 -8.34 7.20 0.85
CA ALA A 113 -8.34 8.63 1.12
C ALA A 113 -6.91 9.19 1.24
N GLY A 114 -6.54 10.12 0.33
CA GLY A 114 -5.22 10.77 0.34
C GLY A 114 -4.03 9.85 0.06
N THR A 115 -4.26 8.61 -0.40
CA THR A 115 -3.20 7.69 -0.86
C THR A 115 -2.39 8.34 -1.97
N VAL A 116 -1.06 8.18 -1.94
CA VAL A 116 -0.16 8.68 -2.98
C VAL A 116 0.13 7.55 -3.97
N LEU A 117 -0.24 7.77 -5.23
CA LEU A 117 -0.14 6.81 -6.34
C LEU A 117 0.78 7.31 -7.48
N SER A 118 1.65 8.27 -7.20
CA SER A 118 2.55 8.84 -8.22
C SER A 118 3.47 7.76 -8.80
N GLU A 119 3.49 7.64 -10.13
CA GLU A 119 4.26 6.61 -10.86
C GLU A 119 3.95 5.17 -10.41
N THR A 120 2.77 4.92 -9.83
CA THR A 120 2.33 3.58 -9.41
C THR A 120 1.76 2.82 -10.59
N ASN A 121 2.11 1.53 -10.72
CA ASN A 121 1.50 0.63 -11.70
C ASN A 121 0.40 -0.22 -11.05
N LEU A 122 -0.85 0.00 -11.45
CA LEU A 122 -2.05 -0.70 -10.95
C LEU A 122 -2.64 -1.67 -11.98
N THR A 123 -1.85 -2.07 -12.99
CA THR A 123 -2.33 -2.93 -14.08
C THR A 123 -3.03 -4.19 -13.55
N SER A 124 -4.22 -4.47 -14.07
CA SER A 124 -5.06 -5.62 -13.72
C SER A 124 -5.48 -5.70 -12.24
N SER A 125 -5.39 -4.62 -11.50
CA SER A 125 -5.90 -4.53 -10.11
C SER A 125 -7.34 -4.04 -10.12
N ASP A 126 -8.17 -4.59 -9.22
CA ASP A 126 -9.59 -4.24 -9.11
C ASP A 126 -9.78 -3.07 -8.13
N LEU A 127 -10.06 -1.90 -8.67
CA LEU A 127 -10.43 -0.69 -7.92
C LEU A 127 -11.93 -0.34 -8.08
N SER A 128 -12.73 -1.19 -8.73
CA SER A 128 -14.12 -0.87 -9.13
C SER A 128 -15.01 -0.44 -7.97
N ALA A 129 -14.73 -0.91 -6.75
CA ALA A 129 -15.43 -0.54 -5.53
C ALA A 129 -14.50 0.15 -4.49
N ALA A 130 -13.31 0.63 -4.89
CA ALA A 130 -12.42 1.36 -4.00
C ALA A 130 -13.07 2.67 -3.53
N GLU A 131 -12.99 2.94 -2.23
CA GLU A 131 -13.56 4.12 -1.61
C GLU A 131 -12.57 5.30 -1.60
N ASN A 132 -13.11 6.53 -1.65
CA ASN A 132 -12.35 7.78 -1.53
C ASN A 132 -11.18 7.97 -2.51
N LEU A 133 -11.11 7.16 -3.59
CA LEU A 133 -10.05 7.24 -4.62
C LEU A 133 -9.98 8.64 -5.25
N SER A 134 -11.09 9.37 -5.31
CA SER A 134 -11.13 10.75 -5.81
C SER A 134 -10.28 11.74 -5.01
N SER A 135 -9.88 11.40 -3.81
CA SER A 135 -8.98 12.21 -2.96
C SER A 135 -7.53 11.70 -2.97
N ALA A 136 -7.26 10.60 -3.67
CA ALA A 136 -5.90 10.11 -3.89
C ALA A 136 -5.08 11.09 -4.74
N ARG A 137 -3.78 11.07 -4.58
CA ARG A 137 -2.80 11.90 -5.31
C ARG A 137 -2.09 11.03 -6.34
N TYR A 138 -2.17 11.41 -7.60
CA TYR A 138 -1.58 10.67 -8.72
C TYR A 138 -1.09 11.65 -9.81
N ASP A 139 -0.30 11.15 -10.73
CA ASP A 139 0.29 11.93 -11.82
C ASP A 139 0.07 11.26 -13.19
N SER A 140 0.68 11.85 -14.23
CA SER A 140 0.58 11.36 -15.62
C SER A 140 1.27 10.01 -15.85
N ASP A 141 2.14 9.59 -14.94
CA ASP A 141 2.92 8.35 -15.04
C ASP A 141 2.29 7.21 -14.23
N THR A 142 1.17 7.49 -13.51
CA THR A 142 0.34 6.46 -12.88
C THR A 142 -0.32 5.59 -13.94
N ILE A 143 -0.13 4.28 -13.86
CA ILE A 143 -0.71 3.30 -14.79
C ILE A 143 -1.94 2.67 -14.15
N TRP A 144 -3.12 3.00 -14.69
CA TRP A 144 -4.42 2.51 -14.22
C TRP A 144 -4.77 1.15 -14.83
N PRO A 145 -5.62 0.34 -14.20
CA PRO A 145 -6.18 -0.86 -14.81
C PRO A 145 -7.18 -0.54 -15.93
N ASP A 146 -7.78 -1.56 -16.54
CA ASP A 146 -8.84 -1.41 -17.53
C ASP A 146 -10.09 -0.73 -16.92
N ASP A 147 -10.88 -0.04 -17.76
CA ASP A 147 -12.03 0.79 -17.33
C ASP A 147 -13.08 0.02 -16.49
N ASP A 148 -13.25 -1.28 -16.71
CA ASP A 148 -14.19 -2.12 -15.96
C ASP A 148 -13.71 -2.47 -14.53
N MET A 149 -12.44 -2.22 -14.25
CA MET A 149 -11.81 -2.36 -12.93
C MET A 149 -11.69 -1.02 -12.19
N MET A 150 -12.27 0.05 -12.73
CA MET A 150 -12.23 1.39 -12.12
C MET A 150 -13.61 1.76 -11.57
N PRO A 151 -13.68 2.64 -10.54
CA PRO A 151 -14.96 3.16 -10.06
C PRO A 151 -15.69 3.90 -11.18
N ASN A 152 -17.02 3.77 -11.23
CA ASN A 152 -17.84 4.49 -12.19
C ASN A 152 -17.59 6.02 -12.08
N GLU A 153 -17.41 6.66 -13.24
CA GLU A 153 -17.21 8.12 -13.35
C GLU A 153 -15.86 8.63 -12.74
N PHE A 154 -14.92 7.72 -12.43
CA PHE A 154 -13.58 8.17 -12.02
C PHE A 154 -12.83 8.73 -13.23
N ASP A 155 -12.34 9.97 -13.08
CA ASP A 155 -11.56 10.64 -14.13
C ASP A 155 -10.06 10.45 -13.85
N THR A 156 -9.41 9.63 -14.69
CA THR A 156 -7.95 9.38 -14.62
C THR A 156 -7.13 10.55 -15.19
N ALA A 157 -7.77 11.57 -15.77
CA ALA A 157 -7.08 12.77 -16.20
C ALA A 157 -6.51 13.48 -14.96
N CYS A 158 -5.20 13.57 -14.91
CA CYS A 158 -4.46 14.13 -13.77
C CYS A 158 -5.02 15.50 -13.37
N ARG A 159 -5.52 15.61 -12.15
CA ARG A 159 -6.08 16.86 -11.61
C ARG A 159 -4.98 17.78 -11.05
N ASP A 160 -3.88 17.21 -10.62
CA ASP A 160 -2.75 17.95 -10.05
C ASP A 160 -1.48 17.56 -10.80
N ASP A 161 -1.14 18.36 -11.81
CA ASP A 161 0.19 18.34 -12.38
C ASP A 161 1.18 18.85 -11.32
N LEU A 162 1.66 17.93 -10.48
CA LEU A 162 2.69 18.23 -9.47
C LEU A 162 4.01 18.68 -10.11
N SER A 163 4.14 18.59 -11.43
CA SER A 163 5.28 19.13 -12.17
C SER A 163 5.38 20.66 -12.02
N SER A 164 4.26 21.33 -11.74
CA SER A 164 4.26 22.78 -11.52
C SER A 164 4.80 23.21 -10.14
N LEU A 165 5.02 22.29 -9.22
CA LEU A 165 5.58 22.59 -7.89
C LEU A 165 7.12 22.50 -7.83
N LYS A 166 7.76 22.06 -8.92
CA LYS A 166 9.24 21.95 -8.98
C LYS A 166 9.95 23.22 -9.46
N ASP A 167 9.20 24.25 -9.90
CA ASP A 167 9.78 25.42 -10.57
C ASP A 167 9.98 26.67 -9.67
N ASP A 168 9.71 26.60 -8.35
CA ASP A 168 9.85 27.76 -7.47
C ASP A 168 11.18 27.84 -6.67
N GLU A 169 12.16 26.97 -6.94
CA GLU A 169 13.48 27.06 -6.28
C GLU A 169 14.56 27.85 -7.05
N ASP A 170 14.27 28.42 -8.22
CA ASP A 170 15.26 29.10 -9.07
C ASP A 170 14.96 30.59 -9.33
N VAL A 171 14.50 31.31 -8.31
CA VAL A 171 14.48 32.79 -8.40
C VAL A 171 14.98 33.40 -7.10
N MET A 172 16.26 33.49 -6.90
CA MET A 172 16.93 34.60 -6.19
C MET A 172 18.45 34.50 -6.34
N VAL A 173 18.98 34.92 -7.47
CA VAL A 173 20.31 35.55 -7.49
C VAL A 173 20.13 36.90 -8.15
N GLU A 174 19.83 37.90 -7.38
CA GLU A 174 20.00 39.27 -7.79
C GLU A 174 21.40 39.76 -7.43
N ASP A 175 22.05 40.27 -8.47
CA ASP A 175 23.27 41.02 -8.46
C ASP A 175 23.35 42.09 -7.33
N TYR A 176 24.48 42.11 -6.63
CA TYR A 176 25.17 43.36 -6.25
C TYR A 176 26.67 43.13 -6.22
#